data_092d541185c3309a00ddd2efa168def8
#
_entry.id   092d541185c3309a00ddd2efa168def8
#
_cell.length_a   1.000
_cell.length_b   1.000
_cell.length_c   1.000
_cell.angle_alpha   90.00
_cell.angle_beta   90.00
_cell.angle_gamma   90.00
#
_symmetry.space_group_name_H-M   'P 1'
#
loop_
_entity.id
_entity.type
_entity.pdbx_description
1 polymer ?
#
loop_
_entity_poly.entity_id
_entity_poly.type
_entity_poly.pdbx_seq_one_letter_code
_entity_poly.pdbx_strand_id
1 'polypeptide(L)'
;KVHALEHSGVVDGVFLDWWNEDHQTSASFLDWSAFHMSAEEEVQGRLAILRRIRELVGDDFLILVNTNDRTAPRSAPYVNGTFMEVWKPDWSTGYTVDRLLTVEDTLSWASGELLEPRINCLEGWRVVDDYGNEAAQVDERNSEENRRWMRLFTTLALTHSDGSVVFGDDNAEPTRDHRHNWYDFWDADLGQPVGVKRTIHGGVEGLFIRRFTNGFAVYNRSGAEQEVRLPGSYVAVSTGQVGEVHTVGDMDGEILLG
;
A
#
# COMPACT_ATOMS: atom_id res chain seq x y z
N LYS A 1 -25.39 -8.67 8.76
CA LYS A 1 -24.19 -9.53 8.63
C LYS A 1 -23.05 -8.98 9.51
N VAL A 2 -22.63 -7.71 9.39
CA VAL A 2 -21.52 -7.12 10.15
C VAL A 2 -21.69 -7.27 11.66
N HIS A 3 -22.86 -6.96 12.20
CA HIS A 3 -23.16 -7.16 13.62
C HIS A 3 -23.01 -8.61 14.10
N ALA A 4 -23.34 -9.60 13.25
CA ALA A 4 -23.13 -11.00 13.58
C ALA A 4 -21.65 -11.39 13.57
N LEU A 5 -20.84 -10.76 12.71
CA LEU A 5 -19.37 -10.97 12.69
C LEU A 5 -18.71 -10.38 13.94
N GLU A 6 -19.06 -9.16 14.32
CA GLU A 6 -18.57 -8.53 15.54
C GLU A 6 -18.91 -9.37 16.79
N HIS A 7 -20.17 -9.81 16.93
CA HIS A 7 -20.59 -10.65 18.05
C HIS A 7 -19.99 -12.06 18.08
N SER A 8 -19.42 -12.51 16.95
CA SER A 8 -18.73 -13.80 16.92
C SER A 8 -17.44 -13.83 17.72
N GLY A 9 -16.80 -12.66 17.90
CA GLY A 9 -15.46 -12.53 18.51
C GLY A 9 -14.34 -13.22 17.73
N VAL A 10 -14.58 -13.54 16.45
CA VAL A 10 -13.61 -14.24 15.58
C VAL A 10 -12.83 -13.26 14.73
N VAL A 11 -13.40 -12.11 14.40
CA VAL A 11 -12.81 -11.07 13.55
C VAL A 11 -12.83 -9.72 14.26
N ASP A 12 -11.79 -8.94 14.05
CA ASP A 12 -11.62 -7.61 14.66
C ASP A 12 -12.20 -6.49 13.80
N GLY A 13 -12.61 -6.78 12.57
CA GLY A 13 -13.12 -5.78 11.65
C GLY A 13 -13.70 -6.34 10.35
N VAL A 14 -14.04 -5.42 9.46
CA VAL A 14 -14.50 -5.71 8.10
C VAL A 14 -13.71 -4.92 7.07
N PHE A 15 -13.54 -5.52 5.91
CA PHE A 15 -13.05 -4.89 4.70
C PHE A 15 -14.23 -4.66 3.74
N LEU A 16 -14.38 -3.42 3.26
CA LEU A 16 -15.40 -3.03 2.30
C LEU A 16 -14.72 -2.69 0.98
N ASP A 17 -14.94 -3.54 0.02
CA ASP A 17 -14.34 -3.40 -1.30
C ASP A 17 -15.06 -2.36 -2.17
N TRP A 18 -14.39 -1.87 -3.23
CA TRP A 18 -14.95 -0.90 -4.18
C TRP A 18 -15.47 0.38 -3.52
N TRP A 19 -14.74 0.92 -2.57
CA TRP A 19 -15.17 2.06 -1.77
C TRP A 19 -14.62 3.38 -2.32
N ASN A 20 -15.18 3.85 -3.41
CA ASN A 20 -14.82 5.14 -3.98
C ASN A 20 -15.91 6.18 -3.70
N GLU A 21 -15.48 7.40 -3.39
CA GLU A 21 -16.36 8.57 -3.30
C GLU A 21 -16.47 9.31 -4.65
N ASP A 22 -15.72 8.84 -5.64
CA ASP A 22 -15.74 9.32 -7.00
C ASP A 22 -16.49 8.30 -7.89
N HIS A 23 -17.64 8.71 -8.37
CA HIS A 23 -18.49 7.88 -9.22
C HIS A 23 -17.84 7.39 -10.52
N GLN A 24 -16.85 8.13 -11.02
CA GLN A 24 -16.21 7.80 -12.31
C GLN A 24 -15.48 6.47 -12.32
N THR A 25 -15.03 5.98 -11.16
CA THR A 25 -14.32 4.71 -11.06
C THR A 25 -15.21 3.49 -11.02
N SER A 26 -16.43 3.62 -10.51
CA SER A 26 -17.39 2.51 -10.46
C SER A 26 -18.13 2.31 -11.79
N ALA A 27 -18.27 3.35 -12.58
CA ALA A 27 -19.08 3.36 -13.80
C ALA A 27 -18.58 2.42 -14.92
N SER A 28 -17.33 1.98 -14.90
CA SER A 28 -16.78 1.13 -15.95
C SER A 28 -17.24 -0.33 -15.89
N PHE A 29 -17.75 -0.79 -14.77
CA PHE A 29 -18.07 -2.21 -14.54
C PHE A 29 -19.55 -2.51 -14.36
N LEU A 30 -20.36 -1.49 -14.07
CA LEU A 30 -21.80 -1.66 -13.88
C LEU A 30 -22.57 -0.79 -14.87
N ASP A 31 -23.62 -1.34 -15.43
CA ASP A 31 -24.59 -0.55 -16.18
C ASP A 31 -25.43 0.29 -15.20
N TRP A 32 -24.90 1.44 -14.84
CA TRP A 32 -25.55 2.38 -13.90
C TRP A 32 -26.89 2.90 -14.40
N SER A 33 -27.12 2.83 -15.71
CA SER A 33 -28.41 3.19 -16.30
C SER A 33 -29.56 2.32 -15.75
N ALA A 34 -29.25 1.09 -15.33
CA ALA A 34 -30.22 0.18 -14.74
C ALA A 34 -30.64 0.57 -13.32
N PHE A 35 -29.81 1.34 -12.59
CA PHE A 35 -30.08 1.71 -11.20
C PHE A 35 -30.68 3.11 -11.04
N HIS A 36 -30.70 3.93 -12.09
CA HIS A 36 -31.24 5.29 -12.08
C HIS A 36 -30.76 6.16 -10.91
N MET A 37 -29.53 5.93 -10.45
CA MET A 37 -28.94 6.58 -9.29
C MET A 37 -27.90 7.59 -9.73
N SER A 38 -27.91 8.77 -9.16
CA SER A 38 -26.87 9.78 -9.33
C SER A 38 -25.63 9.43 -8.51
N ALA A 39 -24.48 9.98 -8.89
CA ALA A 39 -23.23 9.83 -8.12
C ALA A 39 -23.39 10.26 -6.65
N GLU A 40 -24.12 11.34 -6.40
CA GLU A 40 -24.36 11.81 -5.03
C GLU A 40 -25.25 10.83 -4.24
N GLU A 41 -26.29 10.28 -4.84
CA GLU A 41 -27.14 9.27 -4.19
C GLU A 41 -26.34 8.00 -3.85
N GLU A 42 -25.42 7.58 -4.71
CA GLU A 42 -24.52 6.45 -4.44
C GLU A 42 -23.62 6.75 -3.23
N VAL A 43 -22.94 7.90 -3.21
CA VAL A 43 -22.08 8.28 -2.09
C VAL A 43 -22.86 8.40 -0.80
N GLN A 44 -24.06 9.00 -0.82
CA GLN A 44 -24.94 9.06 0.36
C GLN A 44 -25.35 7.67 0.84
N GLY A 45 -25.62 6.74 -0.06
CA GLY A 45 -25.91 5.34 0.26
C GLY A 45 -24.73 4.66 0.95
N ARG A 46 -23.51 4.82 0.45
CA ARG A 46 -22.27 4.32 1.05
C ARG A 46 -22.05 4.89 2.46
N LEU A 47 -22.20 6.19 2.62
CA LEU A 47 -22.09 6.85 3.93
C LEU A 47 -23.17 6.39 4.92
N ALA A 48 -24.40 6.12 4.44
CA ALA A 48 -25.44 5.57 5.27
C ALA A 48 -25.10 4.14 5.76
N ILE A 49 -24.45 3.34 4.92
CA ILE A 49 -23.93 2.01 5.30
C ILE A 49 -22.89 2.15 6.40
N LEU A 50 -21.88 3.02 6.24
CA LEU A 50 -20.83 3.22 7.25
C LEU A 50 -21.42 3.70 8.58
N ARG A 51 -22.29 4.69 8.56
CA ARG A 51 -22.99 5.15 9.78
C ARG A 51 -23.72 4.01 10.45
N ARG A 52 -24.46 3.22 9.65
CA ARG A 52 -25.21 2.10 10.20
C ARG A 52 -24.32 1.01 10.78
N ILE A 53 -23.17 0.75 10.17
CA ILE A 53 -22.18 -0.19 10.73
C ILE A 53 -21.71 0.33 12.09
N ARG A 54 -21.26 1.59 12.17
CA ARG A 54 -20.79 2.19 13.44
C ARG A 54 -21.84 2.18 14.55
N GLU A 55 -23.08 2.48 14.23
CA GLU A 55 -24.19 2.38 15.19
C GLU A 55 -24.36 0.98 15.78
N LEU A 56 -24.05 -0.06 15.00
CA LEU A 56 -24.26 -1.45 15.41
C LEU A 56 -23.07 -2.05 16.16
N VAL A 57 -21.84 -1.65 15.80
CA VAL A 57 -20.61 -2.30 16.29
C VAL A 57 -19.71 -1.38 17.12
N GLY A 58 -20.03 -0.07 17.18
CA GLY A 58 -19.21 0.90 17.92
C GLY A 58 -17.88 1.23 17.22
N ASP A 59 -16.96 1.83 17.98
CA ASP A 59 -15.69 2.35 17.45
C ASP A 59 -14.53 1.35 17.51
N ASP A 60 -14.63 0.34 18.38
CA ASP A 60 -13.59 -0.67 18.59
C ASP A 60 -13.51 -1.67 17.42
N PHE A 61 -14.57 -1.85 16.66
CA PHE A 61 -14.59 -2.75 15.50
C PHE A 61 -14.01 -2.05 14.29
N LEU A 62 -12.99 -2.63 13.68
CA LEU A 62 -12.22 -1.99 12.61
C LEU A 62 -12.99 -1.99 11.28
N ILE A 63 -12.93 -0.88 10.56
CA ILE A 63 -13.45 -0.77 9.20
C ILE A 63 -12.32 -0.33 8.27
N LEU A 64 -11.99 -1.20 7.33
CA LEU A 64 -11.05 -0.93 6.24
C LEU A 64 -11.84 -0.81 4.94
N VAL A 65 -11.51 0.17 4.10
CA VAL A 65 -12.18 0.40 2.83
C VAL A 65 -11.20 0.37 1.66
N ASN A 66 -11.55 -0.29 0.56
CA ASN A 66 -10.74 -0.25 -0.65
C ASN A 66 -11.04 1.04 -1.43
N THR A 67 -10.10 1.96 -1.39
CA THR A 67 -10.18 3.25 -2.08
C THR A 67 -9.25 3.33 -3.28
N ASN A 68 -8.58 2.24 -3.63
CA ASN A 68 -7.43 2.24 -4.52
C ASN A 68 -6.36 3.24 -3.99
N ASP A 69 -5.87 4.17 -4.81
CA ASP A 69 -4.91 5.20 -4.40
C ASP A 69 -5.56 6.58 -4.14
N ARG A 70 -6.85 6.61 -3.76
CA ARG A 70 -7.62 7.84 -3.60
C ARG A 70 -7.98 8.12 -2.15
N THR A 71 -8.12 9.39 -1.83
CA THR A 71 -8.67 9.82 -0.55
C THR A 71 -10.20 9.64 -0.51
N ALA A 72 -10.73 9.38 0.69
CA ALA A 72 -12.16 9.25 0.93
C ALA A 72 -12.60 10.16 2.12
N PRO A 73 -12.56 11.49 1.96
CA PRO A 73 -12.74 12.44 3.07
C PRO A 73 -14.12 12.39 3.72
N ARG A 74 -15.16 12.00 2.99
CA ARG A 74 -16.52 11.87 3.53
C ARG A 74 -16.67 10.60 4.38
N SER A 75 -15.92 9.55 4.06
CA SER A 75 -15.87 8.27 4.79
C SER A 75 -14.93 8.31 5.99
N ALA A 76 -13.95 9.20 6.00
CA ALA A 76 -12.90 9.30 7.03
C ALA A 76 -13.42 9.27 8.48
N PRO A 77 -14.55 9.93 8.84
CA PRO A 77 -15.07 9.89 10.20
C PRO A 77 -15.58 8.51 10.65
N TYR A 78 -15.63 7.54 9.77
CA TYR A 78 -16.23 6.22 10.05
C TYR A 78 -15.25 5.05 9.86
N VAL A 79 -14.07 5.27 9.27
CA VAL A 79 -13.17 4.19 8.86
C VAL A 79 -11.80 4.30 9.53
N ASN A 80 -11.19 3.15 9.79
CA ASN A 80 -9.87 3.06 10.43
C ASN A 80 -8.73 3.00 9.43
N GLY A 81 -9.01 2.65 8.17
CA GLY A 81 -7.95 2.50 7.20
C GLY A 81 -8.41 2.41 5.76
N THR A 82 -7.42 2.52 4.88
CA THR A 82 -7.58 2.31 3.44
C THR A 82 -6.79 1.10 2.99
N PHE A 83 -7.42 0.28 2.16
CA PHE A 83 -6.73 -0.67 1.32
C PHE A 83 -6.52 -0.01 -0.04
N MET A 84 -5.30 -0.01 -0.51
CA MET A 84 -4.90 0.72 -1.71
C MET A 84 -4.38 -0.27 -2.74
N GLU A 85 -5.26 -0.75 -3.62
CA GLU A 85 -4.86 -1.44 -4.84
C GLU A 85 -4.25 -0.42 -5.79
N VAL A 86 -2.93 -0.36 -5.86
CA VAL A 86 -2.24 0.68 -6.61
C VAL A 86 -2.21 0.33 -8.10
N TRP A 87 -2.91 1.11 -8.88
CA TRP A 87 -2.99 0.88 -10.32
C TRP A 87 -1.66 1.11 -11.04
N LYS A 88 -1.26 0.14 -11.86
CA LYS A 88 -0.16 0.28 -12.82
C LYS A 88 -0.65 1.04 -14.07
N PRO A 89 0.00 2.13 -14.50
CA PRO A 89 -0.31 2.77 -15.78
C PRO A 89 -0.07 1.86 -16.99
N ASP A 90 0.88 0.95 -16.86
CA ASP A 90 1.25 -0.03 -17.88
C ASP A 90 1.67 -1.34 -17.22
N TRP A 91 1.19 -2.46 -17.76
CA TRP A 91 1.43 -3.79 -17.21
C TRP A 91 2.88 -4.25 -17.32
N SER A 92 3.57 -3.79 -18.35
CA SER A 92 4.96 -4.19 -18.66
C SER A 92 6.01 -3.24 -18.10
N THR A 93 5.68 -1.97 -17.92
CA THR A 93 6.64 -0.96 -17.41
C THR A 93 6.48 -0.63 -15.93
N GLY A 94 5.35 -1.02 -15.34
CA GLY A 94 5.09 -0.84 -13.92
C GLY A 94 4.60 0.56 -13.55
N TYR A 95 5.21 1.15 -12.53
CA TYR A 95 4.70 2.35 -11.87
C TYR A 95 5.48 3.60 -12.28
N THR A 96 4.80 4.74 -12.28
CA THR A 96 5.40 6.05 -12.55
C THR A 96 5.57 6.87 -11.27
N VAL A 97 6.45 7.86 -11.29
CA VAL A 97 6.63 8.80 -10.18
C VAL A 97 5.31 9.50 -9.82
N ASP A 98 4.52 9.92 -10.81
CA ASP A 98 3.24 10.59 -10.57
C ASP A 98 2.26 9.67 -9.81
N ARG A 99 2.27 8.37 -10.11
CA ARG A 99 1.46 7.40 -9.38
C ARG A 99 1.93 7.25 -7.93
N LEU A 100 3.23 7.17 -7.71
CA LEU A 100 3.80 7.09 -6.36
C LEU A 100 3.50 8.35 -5.54
N LEU A 101 3.58 9.54 -6.14
CA LEU A 101 3.18 10.80 -5.50
C LEU A 101 1.72 10.75 -5.03
N THR A 102 0.80 10.25 -5.86
CA THR A 102 -0.61 10.07 -5.47
C THR A 102 -0.76 9.14 -4.26
N VAL A 103 -0.01 8.04 -4.23
CA VAL A 103 0.00 7.10 -3.10
C VAL A 103 0.56 7.75 -1.84
N GLU A 104 1.68 8.46 -1.93
CA GLU A 104 2.31 9.21 -0.83
C GLU A 104 1.33 10.23 -0.22
N ASP A 105 0.63 10.99 -1.06
CA ASP A 105 -0.36 11.98 -0.63
C ASP A 105 -1.54 11.31 0.07
N THR A 106 -2.04 10.20 -0.47
CA THR A 106 -3.14 9.43 0.14
C THR A 106 -2.74 8.83 1.48
N LEU A 107 -1.55 8.25 1.60
CA LEU A 107 -1.02 7.76 2.88
C LEU A 107 -0.85 8.89 3.91
N SER A 108 -0.40 10.06 3.43
CA SER A 108 -0.28 11.26 4.26
C SER A 108 -1.63 11.68 4.83
N TRP A 109 -2.63 11.79 3.96
CA TRP A 109 -4.00 12.10 4.32
C TRP A 109 -4.57 11.08 5.31
N ALA A 110 -4.48 9.79 4.99
CA ALA A 110 -4.99 8.70 5.82
C ALA A 110 -4.37 8.71 7.24
N SER A 111 -3.09 9.05 7.34
CA SER A 111 -2.40 9.16 8.63
C SER A 111 -2.89 10.31 9.52
N GLY A 112 -3.58 11.30 8.96
CA GLY A 112 -4.14 12.44 9.70
C GLY A 112 -5.63 12.36 9.95
N GLU A 113 -6.40 11.83 9.01
CA GLU A 113 -7.85 12.02 8.92
C GLU A 113 -8.68 10.80 9.35
N LEU A 114 -8.10 9.59 9.33
CA LEU A 114 -8.83 8.37 9.67
C LEU A 114 -8.91 8.13 11.18
N LEU A 115 -9.86 7.28 11.59
CA LEU A 115 -10.01 6.88 12.99
C LEU A 115 -8.84 5.99 13.45
N GLU A 116 -8.46 6.12 14.72
CA GLU A 116 -7.50 5.22 15.36
C GLU A 116 -8.12 3.85 15.69
N PRO A 117 -7.36 2.75 15.62
CA PRO A 117 -6.01 2.68 15.06
C PRO A 117 -6.02 2.80 13.54
N ARG A 118 -5.11 3.59 12.97
CA ARG A 118 -5.03 3.80 11.52
C ARG A 118 -4.35 2.62 10.84
N ILE A 119 -5.12 1.85 10.08
CA ILE A 119 -4.67 0.62 9.43
C ILE A 119 -4.69 0.83 7.92
N ASN A 120 -3.52 1.12 7.34
CA ASN A 120 -3.40 1.25 5.89
C ASN A 120 -2.70 0.03 5.32
N CYS A 121 -3.13 -0.44 4.16
CA CYS A 121 -2.49 -1.50 3.42
C CYS A 121 -2.26 -1.06 1.99
N LEU A 122 -1.02 -1.18 1.52
CA LEU A 122 -0.67 -1.02 0.11
C LEU A 122 -0.66 -2.38 -0.57
N GLU A 123 -1.32 -2.47 -1.70
CA GLU A 123 -1.16 -3.57 -2.61
C GLU A 123 -0.46 -3.09 -3.88
N GLY A 124 0.77 -3.54 -4.06
CA GLY A 124 1.51 -3.41 -5.30
C GLY A 124 1.39 -4.67 -6.13
N TRP A 125 1.35 -4.51 -7.44
CA TRP A 125 1.23 -5.62 -8.36
C TRP A 125 2.47 -5.76 -9.21
N ARG A 126 2.88 -7.00 -9.45
CA ARG A 126 4.06 -7.30 -10.25
C ARG A 126 3.89 -6.85 -11.70
N VAL A 127 5.01 -6.59 -12.33
CA VAL A 127 5.13 -6.31 -13.75
C VAL A 127 5.21 -7.63 -14.51
N VAL A 128 4.56 -7.72 -15.66
CA VAL A 128 4.46 -8.92 -16.48
C VAL A 128 4.78 -8.58 -17.92
N ASP A 129 5.80 -9.21 -18.48
CA ASP A 129 6.19 -9.00 -19.87
C ASP A 129 5.32 -9.77 -20.86
N ASP A 130 4.90 -10.98 -20.51
CA ASP A 130 4.05 -11.84 -21.37
C ASP A 130 2.73 -12.15 -20.66
N TYR A 131 1.84 -11.21 -20.73
CA TYR A 131 0.53 -11.23 -20.05
C TYR A 131 -0.39 -12.42 -20.43
N GLY A 132 -0.18 -13.03 -21.56
CA GLY A 132 -0.97 -14.18 -22.02
C GLY A 132 -0.43 -15.55 -21.58
N ASN A 133 0.76 -15.61 -20.99
CA ASN A 133 1.50 -16.85 -20.73
C ASN A 133 1.65 -17.12 -19.23
N GLU A 134 0.81 -18.00 -18.69
CA GLU A 134 0.83 -18.33 -17.26
C GLU A 134 2.19 -18.88 -16.78
N ALA A 135 2.88 -19.67 -17.58
CA ALA A 135 4.18 -20.23 -17.20
C ALA A 135 5.26 -19.15 -17.10
N ALA A 136 5.31 -18.24 -18.07
CA ALA A 136 6.22 -17.10 -18.02
C ALA A 136 5.92 -16.22 -16.80
N GLN A 137 4.67 -15.94 -16.52
CA GLN A 137 4.24 -15.15 -15.37
C GLN A 137 4.67 -15.76 -14.03
N VAL A 138 4.66 -17.08 -13.89
CA VAL A 138 5.15 -17.76 -12.70
C VAL A 138 6.66 -17.57 -12.53
N ASP A 139 7.42 -17.67 -13.61
CA ASP A 139 8.87 -17.48 -13.60
C ASP A 139 9.25 -16.01 -13.30
N GLU A 140 8.47 -15.06 -13.79
CA GLU A 140 8.69 -13.62 -13.60
C GLU A 140 8.44 -13.15 -12.16
N ARG A 141 7.69 -13.90 -11.34
CA ARG A 141 7.37 -13.51 -9.95
C ARG A 141 8.58 -13.11 -9.12
N ASN A 142 9.71 -13.78 -9.33
CA ASN A 142 10.95 -13.55 -8.61
C ASN A 142 12.02 -12.87 -9.48
N SER A 143 11.64 -12.28 -10.62
CA SER A 143 12.56 -11.46 -11.40
C SER A 143 13.13 -10.33 -10.56
N GLU A 144 14.33 -9.86 -10.89
CA GLU A 144 14.94 -8.73 -10.15
C GLU A 144 14.08 -7.48 -10.27
N GLU A 145 13.40 -7.27 -11.38
CA GLU A 145 12.47 -6.16 -11.55
C GLU A 145 11.29 -6.25 -10.57
N ASN A 146 10.65 -7.41 -10.47
CA ASN A 146 9.53 -7.59 -9.53
C ASN A 146 9.99 -7.53 -8.06
N ARG A 147 11.20 -8.01 -7.74
CA ARG A 147 11.79 -7.82 -6.42
C ARG A 147 12.05 -6.34 -6.12
N ARG A 148 12.50 -5.57 -7.08
CA ARG A 148 12.68 -4.12 -6.96
C ARG A 148 11.35 -3.42 -6.67
N TRP A 149 10.28 -3.73 -7.41
CA TRP A 149 8.95 -3.19 -7.14
C TRP A 149 8.43 -3.58 -5.75
N MET A 150 8.62 -4.83 -5.34
CA MET A 150 8.28 -5.29 -4.00
C MET A 150 9.03 -4.48 -2.92
N ARG A 151 10.35 -4.28 -3.06
CA ARG A 151 11.14 -3.46 -2.13
C ARG A 151 10.65 -2.02 -2.10
N LEU A 152 10.35 -1.44 -3.27
CA LEU A 152 9.82 -0.08 -3.38
C LEU A 152 8.52 0.08 -2.58
N PHE A 153 7.52 -0.77 -2.82
CA PHE A 153 6.23 -0.70 -2.11
C PHE A 153 6.38 -0.97 -0.62
N THR A 154 7.23 -1.91 -0.24
CA THR A 154 7.52 -2.21 1.16
C THR A 154 8.09 -0.98 1.87
N THR A 155 9.09 -0.36 1.29
CA THR A 155 9.76 0.79 1.90
C THR A 155 8.93 2.06 1.81
N LEU A 156 8.09 2.22 0.78
CA LEU A 156 7.07 3.27 0.72
C LEU A 156 6.10 3.14 1.90
N ALA A 157 5.54 1.95 2.14
CA ALA A 157 4.66 1.72 3.28
C ALA A 157 5.36 2.02 4.61
N LEU A 158 6.58 1.52 4.81
CA LEU A 158 7.37 1.70 6.04
C LEU A 158 7.76 3.16 6.29
N THR A 159 8.08 3.92 5.24
CA THR A 159 8.51 5.33 5.39
C THR A 159 7.34 6.30 5.49
N HIS A 160 6.17 5.99 4.93
CA HIS A 160 5.04 6.92 4.84
C HIS A 160 3.85 6.56 5.72
N SER A 161 3.74 5.31 6.21
CA SER A 161 2.63 4.87 7.06
C SER A 161 3.12 3.99 8.22
N ASP A 162 2.20 3.53 9.06
CA ASP A 162 2.40 2.45 10.03
C ASP A 162 1.63 1.19 9.60
N GLY A 163 1.22 1.15 8.35
CA GLY A 163 0.42 0.07 7.78
C GLY A 163 1.25 -1.07 7.21
N SER A 164 0.54 -1.93 6.50
CA SER A 164 1.05 -3.16 5.90
C SER A 164 1.20 -3.01 4.38
N VAL A 165 1.93 -3.94 3.78
CA VAL A 165 2.08 -4.05 2.33
C VAL A 165 1.83 -5.49 1.90
N VAL A 166 1.22 -5.64 0.74
CA VAL A 166 1.16 -6.90 -0.01
C VAL A 166 1.67 -6.64 -1.43
N PHE A 167 2.29 -7.64 -2.02
CA PHE A 167 2.79 -7.56 -3.39
C PHE A 167 2.56 -8.89 -4.08
N GLY A 168 1.89 -8.88 -5.22
CA GLY A 168 1.46 -10.12 -5.83
C GLY A 168 1.01 -10.00 -7.28
N ASP A 169 0.31 -11.03 -7.70
CA ASP A 169 -0.27 -11.14 -9.02
C ASP A 169 -1.52 -10.25 -9.14
N ASP A 170 -1.67 -9.65 -10.29
CA ASP A 170 -2.82 -8.82 -10.61
C ASP A 170 -4.07 -9.68 -10.89
N ASN A 171 -5.25 -9.14 -10.60
CA ASN A 171 -6.56 -9.72 -10.87
C ASN A 171 -6.78 -10.15 -12.30
N ALA A 172 -6.24 -9.38 -13.23
CA ALA A 172 -6.48 -9.57 -14.64
C ALA A 172 -5.57 -10.65 -15.24
N GLU A 173 -4.64 -11.19 -14.45
CA GLU A 173 -3.75 -12.26 -14.92
C GLU A 173 -4.47 -13.62 -14.96
N PRO A 174 -4.02 -14.54 -15.86
CA PRO A 174 -4.56 -15.90 -15.92
C PRO A 174 -4.37 -16.70 -14.64
N THR A 175 -3.36 -16.35 -13.83
CA THR A 175 -3.16 -16.92 -12.50
C THR A 175 -4.22 -16.34 -11.57
N ARG A 176 -5.31 -17.04 -11.44
CA ARG A 176 -6.43 -16.66 -10.60
C ARG A 176 -6.01 -16.55 -9.16
N ASP A 177 -6.67 -15.65 -8.41
CA ASP A 177 -6.66 -15.57 -6.95
C ASP A 177 -5.65 -14.62 -6.31
N HIS A 178 -5.29 -13.47 -6.91
CA HIS A 178 -4.43 -12.50 -6.23
C HIS A 178 -3.30 -13.18 -5.44
N ARG A 179 -2.49 -14.01 -6.09
CA ARG A 179 -1.45 -14.75 -5.39
C ARG A 179 -0.38 -13.82 -4.88
N HIS A 180 -0.38 -13.59 -3.59
CA HIS A 180 0.68 -12.89 -2.90
C HIS A 180 1.80 -13.88 -2.56
N ASN A 181 3.02 -13.55 -2.98
CA ASN A 181 4.19 -14.32 -2.57
C ASN A 181 4.69 -13.79 -1.24
N TRP A 182 5.28 -14.66 -0.43
CA TRP A 182 6.14 -14.23 0.66
C TRP A 182 7.54 -13.98 0.11
N TYR A 183 8.18 -12.89 0.53
CA TYR A 183 9.54 -12.55 0.15
C TYR A 183 10.43 -12.54 1.38
N ASP A 184 11.63 -13.13 1.29
CA ASP A 184 12.61 -13.16 2.39
C ASP A 184 12.96 -11.75 2.90
N PHE A 185 12.79 -10.73 2.07
CA PHE A 185 12.93 -9.33 2.44
C PHE A 185 11.99 -8.90 3.58
N TRP A 186 10.84 -9.56 3.71
CA TRP A 186 9.84 -9.30 4.76
C TRP A 186 10.13 -10.03 6.08
N ASP A 187 11.13 -10.92 6.10
CA ASP A 187 11.61 -11.56 7.33
C ASP A 187 12.52 -10.63 8.15
N ALA A 188 12.84 -9.45 7.62
CA ALA A 188 13.67 -8.45 8.27
C ALA A 188 13.03 -7.92 9.55
N ASP A 189 13.63 -8.21 10.70
CA ASP A 189 13.18 -7.69 11.99
C ASP A 189 13.62 -6.23 12.20
N LEU A 190 12.92 -5.30 11.57
CA LEU A 190 13.13 -3.86 11.79
C LEU A 190 12.74 -3.39 13.20
N GLY A 191 11.91 -4.14 13.90
CA GLY A 191 11.34 -3.72 15.18
C GLY A 191 10.31 -2.59 15.04
N GLN A 192 10.22 -1.73 16.06
CA GLN A 192 9.21 -0.67 16.12
C GLN A 192 9.68 0.63 15.46
N PRO A 193 8.80 1.41 14.81
CA PRO A 193 9.15 2.71 14.27
C PRO A 193 9.49 3.71 15.39
N VAL A 194 10.64 4.35 15.28
CA VAL A 194 11.10 5.40 16.20
C VAL A 194 11.37 6.74 15.50
N GLY A 195 11.44 6.72 14.18
CA GLY A 195 11.63 7.91 13.35
C GLY A 195 10.32 8.51 12.85
N VAL A 196 10.38 9.79 12.50
CA VAL A 196 9.25 10.50 11.88
C VAL A 196 9.02 9.97 10.46
N LYS A 197 7.75 9.82 10.08
CA LYS A 197 7.36 9.48 8.71
C LYS A 197 7.80 10.56 7.73
N ARG A 198 8.06 10.17 6.48
CA ARG A 198 8.39 11.08 5.35
C ARG A 198 9.60 11.99 5.62
N THR A 199 10.61 11.46 6.30
CA THR A 199 11.86 12.18 6.52
C THR A 199 12.70 12.13 5.25
N ILE A 200 12.90 13.28 4.59
CA ILE A 200 13.79 13.41 3.43
C ILE A 200 15.24 13.23 3.88
N HIS A 201 15.98 12.35 3.21
CA HIS A 201 17.38 12.11 3.48
C HIS A 201 18.28 13.03 2.67
N GLY A 202 19.26 13.65 3.34
CA GLY A 202 20.27 14.50 2.67
C GLY A 202 19.75 15.69 1.88
N GLY A 203 18.46 16.06 2.03
CA GLY A 203 17.82 17.11 1.23
C GLY A 203 17.49 16.70 -0.21
N VAL A 204 17.59 15.41 -0.55
CA VAL A 204 17.28 14.88 -1.87
C VAL A 204 15.78 14.62 -1.96
N GLU A 205 15.08 15.38 -2.81
CA GLU A 205 13.65 15.14 -3.07
C GLU A 205 13.41 13.74 -3.63
N GLY A 206 12.44 13.03 -3.05
CA GLY A 206 12.14 11.65 -3.45
C GLY A 206 13.01 10.57 -2.79
N LEU A 207 13.99 10.95 -1.96
CA LEU A 207 14.73 10.01 -1.13
C LEU A 207 14.26 10.14 0.32
N PHE A 208 13.62 9.10 0.84
CA PHE A 208 13.08 9.09 2.20
C PHE A 208 13.74 8.01 3.06
N ILE A 209 13.90 8.32 4.33
CA ILE A 209 14.42 7.40 5.34
C ILE A 209 13.57 7.44 6.60
N ARG A 210 13.34 6.28 7.20
CA ARG A 210 12.71 6.18 8.52
C ARG A 210 13.50 5.24 9.42
N ARG A 211 13.74 5.70 10.65
CA ARG A 211 14.41 4.90 11.66
C ARG A 211 13.42 3.99 12.39
N PHE A 212 13.88 2.77 12.65
CA PHE A 212 13.24 1.76 13.49
C PHE A 212 14.19 1.34 14.63
N THR A 213 13.73 0.56 15.59
CA THR A 213 14.55 0.13 16.72
C THR A 213 15.77 -0.68 16.27
N ASN A 214 15.65 -1.48 15.23
CA ASN A 214 16.70 -2.37 14.74
C ASN A 214 17.33 -1.94 13.41
N GLY A 215 16.96 -0.77 12.87
CA GLY A 215 17.50 -0.36 11.59
C GLY A 215 16.79 0.82 10.92
N PHE A 216 16.84 0.84 9.60
CA PHE A 216 16.23 1.88 8.77
C PHE A 216 15.50 1.28 7.57
N ALA A 217 14.40 1.90 7.16
CA ALA A 217 13.82 1.72 5.84
C ALA A 217 14.18 2.92 4.97
N VAL A 218 14.59 2.66 3.73
CA VAL A 218 14.96 3.67 2.74
C VAL A 218 14.11 3.46 1.50
N TYR A 219 13.48 4.52 1.02
CA TYR A 219 12.65 4.56 -0.18
C TYR A 219 13.20 5.62 -1.13
N ASN A 220 13.46 5.24 -2.38
CA ASN A 220 14.06 6.14 -3.38
C ASN A 220 13.24 6.18 -4.68
N ARG A 221 12.71 7.36 -5.00
CA ARG A 221 12.11 7.73 -6.30
C ARG A 221 12.67 9.06 -6.81
N SER A 222 13.91 9.36 -6.48
CA SER A 222 14.53 10.67 -6.75
C SER A 222 14.94 10.90 -8.22
N GLY A 223 14.75 9.91 -9.08
CA GLY A 223 15.18 9.94 -10.47
C GLY A 223 16.66 9.54 -10.67
N ALA A 224 17.34 9.09 -9.61
CA ALA A 224 18.71 8.61 -9.68
C ALA A 224 19.03 7.63 -8.54
N GLU A 225 20.05 6.82 -8.74
CA GLU A 225 20.68 6.05 -7.67
C GLU A 225 21.24 6.99 -6.61
N GLN A 226 21.08 6.65 -5.33
CA GLN A 226 21.49 7.47 -4.19
C GLN A 226 22.37 6.70 -3.22
N GLU A 227 23.41 7.36 -2.70
CA GLU A 227 24.18 6.87 -1.57
C GLU A 227 23.55 7.33 -0.25
N VAL A 228 23.25 6.37 0.63
CA VAL A 228 22.72 6.60 1.97
C VAL A 228 23.82 6.31 2.98
N ARG A 229 24.29 7.36 3.67
CA ARG A 229 25.27 7.23 4.74
C ARG A 229 24.59 7.19 6.10
N LEU A 230 24.92 6.17 6.90
CA LEU A 230 24.36 5.93 8.21
C LEU A 230 25.42 6.14 9.33
N PRO A 231 24.99 6.33 10.60
CA PRO A 231 25.88 6.59 11.71
C PRO A 231 26.64 5.36 12.24
N GLY A 232 26.54 4.22 11.56
CA GLY A 232 27.20 2.97 11.91
C GLY A 232 27.10 1.96 10.78
N SER A 233 27.64 0.77 11.01
CA SER A 233 27.62 -0.31 10.04
C SER A 233 26.29 -1.05 10.12
N TYR A 234 25.62 -1.23 8.95
CA TYR A 234 24.34 -1.90 8.80
C TYR A 234 24.43 -2.95 7.70
N VAL A 235 23.49 -3.90 7.71
CA VAL A 235 23.38 -4.94 6.69
C VAL A 235 22.21 -4.58 5.77
N ALA A 236 22.46 -4.46 4.47
CA ALA A 236 21.38 -4.32 3.48
C ALA A 236 20.69 -5.68 3.29
N VAL A 237 19.39 -5.74 3.53
CA VAL A 237 18.61 -7.01 3.51
C VAL A 237 18.58 -7.62 2.12
N SER A 238 18.48 -6.79 1.07
CA SER A 238 18.38 -7.29 -0.31
C SER A 238 19.67 -7.92 -0.83
N THR A 239 20.85 -7.47 -0.34
CA THR A 239 22.16 -7.89 -0.87
C THR A 239 23.06 -8.57 0.15
N GLY A 240 22.80 -8.41 1.44
CA GLY A 240 23.71 -8.83 2.52
C GLY A 240 24.95 -7.94 2.68
N GLN A 241 25.05 -6.83 1.94
CA GLN A 241 26.19 -5.91 2.05
C GLN A 241 26.23 -5.25 3.43
N VAL A 242 27.40 -5.26 4.06
CA VAL A 242 27.64 -4.64 5.37
C VAL A 242 28.47 -3.37 5.18
N GLY A 243 28.03 -2.26 5.77
CA GLY A 243 28.76 -1.00 5.67
C GLY A 243 28.06 0.19 6.32
N GLU A 244 28.72 1.34 6.29
CA GLU A 244 28.17 2.64 6.71
C GLU A 244 27.52 3.40 5.55
N VAL A 245 27.80 2.97 4.31
CA VAL A 245 27.28 3.57 3.08
C VAL A 245 26.63 2.48 2.26
N HIS A 246 25.40 2.72 1.86
CA HIS A 246 24.62 1.82 1.03
C HIS A 246 24.08 2.56 -0.18
N THR A 247 24.03 1.87 -1.30
CA THR A 247 23.49 2.39 -2.55
C THR A 247 22.06 1.89 -2.73
N VAL A 248 21.13 2.80 -3.01
CA VAL A 248 19.73 2.47 -3.29
C VAL A 248 19.38 3.00 -4.68
N GLY A 249 19.01 2.10 -5.58
CA GLY A 249 18.64 2.43 -6.96
C GLY A 249 17.43 3.37 -7.05
N ASP A 250 17.27 4.03 -8.19
CA ASP A 250 16.04 4.76 -8.45
C ASP A 250 14.85 3.81 -8.58
N MET A 251 13.68 4.25 -8.16
CA MET A 251 12.45 3.44 -8.09
C MET A 251 12.69 2.11 -7.36
N ASP A 252 13.38 2.16 -6.22
CA ASP A 252 13.73 1.00 -5.39
C ASP A 252 13.66 1.36 -3.89
N GLY A 253 13.89 0.38 -3.05
CA GLY A 253 13.97 0.56 -1.62
C GLY A 253 14.87 -0.47 -0.94
N GLU A 254 15.28 -0.16 0.29
CA GLU A 254 16.14 -1.03 1.07
C GLU A 254 15.79 -1.02 2.55
N ILE A 255 15.97 -2.17 3.20
CA ILE A 255 15.94 -2.31 4.66
C ILE A 255 17.38 -2.51 5.13
N LEU A 256 17.82 -1.67 6.07
CA LEU A 256 19.17 -1.67 6.60
C LEU A 256 19.12 -2.03 8.10
N LEU A 257 19.58 -3.24 8.44
CA LEU A 257 19.57 -3.78 9.81
C LEU A 257 20.89 -3.55 10.52
N GLY A 258 20.85 -3.10 11.79
CA GLY A 258 22.01 -2.82 12.64
C GLY A 258 22.28 -3.85 13.70
#